data_db7bbee522b37aeaab05c0790852dcfe
#
_entry.id   db7bbee522b37aeaab05c0790852dcfe
#
_cell.length_a   1.000
_cell.length_b   1.000
_cell.length_c   1.000
_cell.angle_alpha   90.00
_cell.angle_beta   90.00
_cell.angle_gamma   90.00
#
_symmetry.space_group_name_H-M   'P 1'
#
loop_
_entity.id
_entity.type
_entity.pdbx_description
1 polymer ?
#
loop_
_entity_poly.entity_id
_entity_poly.type
_entity_poly.pdbx_seq_one_letter_code
_entity_poly.pdbx_strand_id
1 'polypeptide(L)'
;MKSVAELPPEWESLSLAEQVAQMVVVRASGYLFDHQIKYPDWEPPAAVLQHWVQDLGVGGVILLGGSAGELALRSQQLQDWAKIPLLIAADIEEGVGQRFSGATWFPPPMAIGAVFRKDASLALEYAEQMGGIIASEALAIGINWVLAPVVDVNNNPNNPVINVRAFGETPEEVSQLASAFIRGAKAYPVLTTAKHFPGHGDTAVDSHLDLPVLPHSPARLGEIELLPFQEAIGPSGTASGVDAVMSAHLLIPAWDAERPATLSQPILTQLLRQQLGFEGLIVTDALVMGAIANRYGANEAPVLAVEAGADILLMPVDPAGAIQAVCDAVAQGRISEARIRASVERIWTAKRRVQQGTAEQLETPAIASGVQKQGRSPFPPHLLQLAQPHALATAANIVRESLVVHGEIPLLPSQGNLRNLIVVDDTLNCDFLDKQAPAVALPKQHGYQLQLLDPHTTLIPGWVFYHKSGLNAQPTLLQLFIRGNPFRGSAGLTPLAQDLFKKLLEKAELQALVIYGSPYLLEQFLPHLPPNIPCVFSYGQMPAAQAIALEVLFGSPTLSI
;
A
#
# COMPACT_ATOMS: atom_id res chain seq x y z
N MET A 1 -3.47 -31.85 -12.84
CA MET A 1 -4.00 -31.26 -11.60
C MET A 1 -3.45 -32.07 -10.44
N LYS A 2 -2.44 -31.54 -9.74
CA LYS A 2 -2.06 -32.09 -8.43
C LYS A 2 -3.23 -31.84 -7.49
N SER A 3 -3.62 -32.81 -6.68
CA SER A 3 -4.72 -32.70 -5.73
C SER A 3 -4.43 -31.59 -4.72
N VAL A 4 -5.48 -30.91 -4.29
CA VAL A 4 -5.49 -29.90 -3.24
C VAL A 4 -4.75 -30.40 -2.02
N ALA A 5 -3.77 -29.58 -1.56
CA ALA A 5 -3.17 -29.56 -0.24
C ALA A 5 -2.53 -30.87 0.28
N GLU A 6 -1.44 -31.29 -0.33
CA GLU A 6 -0.42 -31.93 0.50
C GLU A 6 0.15 -30.84 1.44
N LEU A 7 0.02 -31.06 2.75
CA LEU A 7 0.69 -30.24 3.77
C LEU A 7 2.17 -30.12 3.43
N PRO A 8 2.83 -28.99 3.71
CA PRO A 8 4.27 -28.87 3.48
C PRO A 8 4.99 -30.01 4.20
N PRO A 9 6.09 -30.55 3.62
CA PRO A 9 6.89 -31.58 4.29
C PRO A 9 7.26 -31.10 5.70
N GLU A 10 7.55 -32.03 6.61
CA GLU A 10 8.03 -31.67 7.94
C GLU A 10 9.32 -30.86 7.78
N TRP A 11 9.31 -29.62 8.29
CA TRP A 11 10.42 -28.68 8.12
C TRP A 11 11.75 -29.20 8.72
N GLU A 12 11.66 -30.10 9.68
CA GLU A 12 12.79 -30.77 10.32
C GLU A 12 13.59 -31.63 9.33
N SER A 13 13.00 -32.03 8.21
CA SER A 13 13.66 -32.79 7.14
C SER A 13 14.51 -31.90 6.22
N LEU A 14 14.35 -30.59 6.30
CA LEU A 14 15.06 -29.62 5.46
C LEU A 14 16.50 -29.41 5.95
N SER A 15 17.45 -29.30 5.01
CA SER A 15 18.80 -28.83 5.30
C SER A 15 18.79 -27.38 5.80
N LEU A 16 19.88 -26.94 6.45
CA LEU A 16 20.01 -25.55 6.92
C LEU A 16 19.78 -24.54 5.79
N ALA A 17 20.34 -24.78 4.60
CA ALA A 17 20.19 -23.88 3.46
C ALA A 17 18.72 -23.80 2.99
N GLU A 18 18.00 -24.92 2.96
CA GLU A 18 16.58 -24.95 2.64
C GLU A 18 15.74 -24.24 3.72
N GLN A 19 16.07 -24.42 5.00
CA GLN A 19 15.43 -23.71 6.10
C GLN A 19 15.63 -22.19 5.97
N VAL A 20 16.85 -21.72 5.69
CA VAL A 20 17.16 -20.31 5.49
C VAL A 20 16.47 -19.77 4.22
N ALA A 21 16.40 -20.55 3.13
CA ALA A 21 15.69 -20.17 1.92
C ALA A 21 14.20 -19.91 2.20
N GLN A 22 13.58 -20.66 3.11
CA GLN A 22 12.18 -20.42 3.52
C GLN A 22 11.97 -19.09 4.26
N MET A 23 13.03 -18.48 4.80
CA MET A 23 12.99 -17.15 5.42
C MET A 23 13.05 -16.02 4.37
N VAL A 24 13.35 -16.31 3.11
CA VAL A 24 13.53 -15.31 2.05
C VAL A 24 12.24 -15.13 1.25
N VAL A 25 11.81 -13.87 1.08
CA VAL A 25 10.70 -13.46 0.22
C VAL A 25 11.24 -12.53 -0.86
N VAL A 26 11.14 -12.94 -2.11
CA VAL A 26 11.67 -12.21 -3.27
C VAL A 26 10.59 -11.38 -3.96
N ARG A 27 10.98 -10.29 -4.61
CA ARG A 27 10.06 -9.51 -5.44
C ARG A 27 9.90 -10.14 -6.82
N ALA A 28 8.69 -10.07 -7.36
CA ALA A 28 8.38 -10.47 -8.72
C ALA A 28 7.33 -9.56 -9.35
N SER A 29 7.38 -9.42 -10.66
CA SER A 29 6.34 -8.78 -11.44
C SER A 29 5.08 -9.63 -11.47
N GLY A 30 3.91 -9.00 -11.32
CA GLY A 30 2.61 -9.62 -11.57
C GLY A 30 2.31 -9.79 -13.07
N TYR A 31 3.01 -9.06 -13.94
CA TYR A 31 2.90 -9.24 -15.39
C TYR A 31 3.41 -10.62 -15.82
N LEU A 32 2.76 -11.19 -16.85
CA LEU A 32 3.11 -12.53 -17.35
C LEU A 32 4.34 -12.53 -18.26
N PHE A 33 4.64 -11.41 -18.90
CA PHE A 33 5.70 -11.33 -19.91
C PHE A 33 6.81 -10.38 -19.48
N ASP A 34 8.07 -10.79 -19.64
CA ASP A 34 9.26 -10.06 -19.20
C ASP A 34 9.36 -8.64 -19.77
N HIS A 35 8.87 -8.40 -21.00
CA HIS A 35 8.90 -7.07 -21.62
C HIS A 35 7.94 -6.06 -20.96
N GLN A 36 7.04 -6.50 -20.09
CA GLN A 36 6.12 -5.66 -19.33
C GLN A 36 6.66 -5.27 -17.95
N ILE A 37 7.80 -5.85 -17.52
CA ILE A 37 8.42 -5.55 -16.24
C ILE A 37 8.73 -4.06 -16.17
N LYS A 38 8.18 -3.38 -15.17
CA LYS A 38 8.37 -1.93 -14.98
C LYS A 38 9.64 -1.59 -14.19
N TYR A 39 10.09 -2.48 -13.32
CA TYR A 39 11.20 -2.26 -12.39
C TYR A 39 12.25 -3.38 -12.48
N PRO A 40 12.99 -3.47 -13.61
CA PRO A 40 13.91 -4.60 -13.88
C PRO A 40 15.07 -4.72 -12.89
N ASP A 41 15.42 -3.64 -12.17
CA ASP A 41 16.43 -3.68 -11.12
C ASP A 41 16.00 -4.54 -9.91
N TRP A 42 14.70 -4.72 -9.71
CA TRP A 42 14.15 -5.44 -8.56
C TRP A 42 13.25 -6.62 -8.95
N GLU A 43 12.73 -6.63 -10.16
CA GLU A 43 11.83 -7.64 -10.68
C GLU A 43 12.58 -8.48 -11.71
N PRO A 44 12.96 -9.72 -11.36
CA PRO A 44 13.75 -10.55 -12.27
C PRO A 44 12.90 -11.05 -13.45
N PRO A 45 13.54 -11.37 -14.58
CA PRO A 45 12.89 -12.12 -15.65
C PRO A 45 12.38 -13.49 -15.19
N ALA A 46 11.38 -14.03 -15.88
CA ALA A 46 10.70 -15.27 -15.52
C ALA A 46 11.66 -16.46 -15.27
N ALA A 47 12.73 -16.59 -16.06
CA ALA A 47 13.71 -17.67 -15.90
C ALA A 47 14.48 -17.57 -14.56
N VAL A 48 14.87 -16.36 -14.15
CA VAL A 48 15.55 -16.13 -12.85
C VAL A 48 14.58 -16.34 -11.71
N LEU A 49 13.35 -15.86 -11.84
CA LEU A 49 12.30 -16.06 -10.84
C LEU A 49 11.99 -17.55 -10.65
N GLN A 50 11.89 -18.32 -11.75
CA GLN A 50 11.71 -19.76 -11.69
C GLN A 50 12.85 -20.45 -10.95
N HIS A 51 14.10 -20.07 -11.23
CA HIS A 51 15.27 -20.59 -10.50
C HIS A 51 15.18 -20.28 -9.00
N TRP A 52 14.80 -19.07 -8.60
CA TRP A 52 14.67 -18.74 -7.18
C TRP A 52 13.57 -19.55 -6.47
N VAL A 53 12.44 -19.77 -7.16
CA VAL A 53 11.32 -20.52 -6.58
C VAL A 53 11.59 -22.02 -6.58
N GLN A 54 12.06 -22.59 -7.72
CA GLN A 54 12.16 -24.04 -7.91
C GLN A 54 13.46 -24.63 -7.37
N ASP A 55 14.60 -23.94 -7.59
CA ASP A 55 15.93 -24.50 -7.30
C ASP A 55 16.47 -23.95 -5.97
N LEU A 56 16.41 -22.64 -5.76
CA LEU A 56 16.84 -22.01 -4.51
C LEU A 56 15.84 -22.26 -3.38
N GLY A 57 14.54 -22.43 -3.71
CA GLY A 57 13.50 -22.78 -2.77
C GLY A 57 13.10 -21.67 -1.81
N VAL A 58 12.99 -20.42 -2.29
CA VAL A 58 12.56 -19.28 -1.46
C VAL A 58 11.17 -19.50 -0.84
N GLY A 59 10.96 -18.94 0.36
CA GLY A 59 9.76 -19.16 1.16
C GLY A 59 8.52 -18.41 0.67
N GLY A 60 8.71 -17.34 -0.08
CA GLY A 60 7.61 -16.52 -0.58
C GLY A 60 8.00 -15.54 -1.67
N VAL A 61 6.98 -14.85 -2.19
CA VAL A 61 7.11 -13.84 -3.25
C VAL A 61 6.22 -12.65 -2.90
N ILE A 62 6.72 -11.41 -3.11
CA ILE A 62 5.90 -10.20 -3.11
C ILE A 62 5.66 -9.75 -4.55
N LEU A 63 4.38 -9.53 -4.92
CA LEU A 63 3.96 -9.21 -6.27
C LEU A 63 3.60 -7.74 -6.44
N LEU A 64 3.96 -7.16 -7.59
CA LEU A 64 3.61 -5.81 -7.96
C LEU A 64 3.29 -5.72 -9.46
N GLY A 65 2.28 -4.89 -9.79
CA GLY A 65 1.89 -4.59 -11.18
C GLY A 65 1.14 -5.73 -11.88
N GLY A 66 0.54 -5.43 -13.03
CA GLY A 66 -0.31 -6.34 -13.77
C GLY A 66 -1.80 -6.13 -13.52
N SER A 67 -2.63 -6.88 -14.23
CA SER A 67 -4.06 -6.98 -13.96
C SER A 67 -4.35 -8.12 -12.98
N ALA A 68 -5.49 -8.06 -12.31
CA ALA A 68 -5.92 -9.11 -11.39
C ALA A 68 -6.02 -10.50 -12.09
N GLY A 69 -6.38 -10.51 -13.38
CA GLY A 69 -6.40 -11.74 -14.19
C GLY A 69 -5.00 -12.32 -14.44
N GLU A 70 -4.03 -11.46 -14.79
CA GLU A 70 -2.62 -11.89 -14.94
C GLU A 70 -2.06 -12.39 -13.62
N LEU A 71 -2.39 -11.71 -12.52
CA LEU A 71 -1.91 -12.08 -11.19
C LEU A 71 -2.42 -13.45 -10.75
N ALA A 72 -3.69 -13.78 -11.02
CA ALA A 72 -4.22 -15.10 -10.73
C ALA A 72 -3.45 -16.21 -11.45
N LEU A 73 -3.09 -16.00 -12.73
CA LEU A 73 -2.26 -16.93 -13.50
C LEU A 73 -0.82 -16.97 -13.00
N ARG A 74 -0.23 -15.82 -12.66
CA ARG A 74 1.12 -15.73 -12.12
C ARG A 74 1.23 -16.43 -10.76
N SER A 75 0.28 -16.20 -9.87
CA SER A 75 0.23 -16.86 -8.56
C SER A 75 0.14 -18.36 -8.69
N GLN A 76 -0.70 -18.88 -9.60
CA GLN A 76 -0.76 -20.30 -9.88
C GLN A 76 0.57 -20.84 -10.44
N GLN A 77 1.18 -20.15 -11.40
CA GLN A 77 2.47 -20.54 -11.98
C GLN A 77 3.57 -20.63 -10.91
N LEU A 78 3.62 -19.65 -9.99
CA LEU A 78 4.59 -19.63 -8.90
C LEU A 78 4.39 -20.81 -7.94
N GLN A 79 3.15 -21.12 -7.58
CA GLN A 79 2.84 -22.29 -6.75
C GLN A 79 3.16 -23.61 -7.46
N ASP A 80 2.96 -23.69 -8.79
CA ASP A 80 3.31 -24.89 -9.58
C ASP A 80 4.83 -25.11 -9.66
N TRP A 81 5.64 -24.05 -9.66
CA TRP A 81 7.10 -24.17 -9.60
C TRP A 81 7.62 -24.52 -8.22
N ALA A 82 6.92 -24.13 -7.18
CA ALA A 82 7.35 -24.30 -5.80
C ALA A 82 7.27 -25.76 -5.34
N LYS A 83 8.31 -26.25 -4.66
CA LYS A 83 8.31 -27.55 -3.96
C LYS A 83 7.56 -27.48 -2.63
N ILE A 84 7.66 -26.33 -1.96
CA ILE A 84 7.00 -25.99 -0.70
C ILE A 84 6.07 -24.81 -0.99
N PRO A 85 4.78 -24.87 -0.61
CA PRO A 85 3.84 -23.80 -0.89
C PRO A 85 4.35 -22.43 -0.47
N LEU A 86 4.21 -21.43 -1.36
CA LEU A 86 4.71 -20.08 -1.15
C LEU A 86 3.75 -19.23 -0.30
N LEU A 87 4.31 -18.33 0.49
CA LEU A 87 3.62 -17.13 0.92
C LEU A 87 3.66 -16.14 -0.25
N ILE A 88 2.50 -15.75 -0.77
CA ILE A 88 2.39 -14.77 -1.85
C ILE A 88 1.82 -13.49 -1.25
N ALA A 89 2.66 -12.46 -1.18
CA ALA A 89 2.38 -11.18 -0.55
C ALA A 89 2.11 -10.06 -1.56
N ALA A 90 1.39 -9.03 -1.14
CA ALA A 90 1.30 -7.76 -1.85
C ALA A 90 1.02 -6.58 -0.91
N ASP A 91 1.52 -5.38 -1.30
CA ASP A 91 1.20 -4.08 -0.68
C ASP A 91 -0.12 -3.56 -1.25
N ILE A 92 -1.23 -4.05 -0.70
CA ILE A 92 -2.60 -3.72 -1.12
C ILE A 92 -3.36 -2.97 -0.02
N GLU A 93 -2.75 -1.92 0.50
CA GLU A 93 -3.24 -1.10 1.62
C GLU A 93 -4.59 -0.42 1.31
N GLU A 94 -4.80 -0.06 0.05
CA GLU A 94 -6.01 0.59 -0.48
C GLU A 94 -6.86 -0.38 -1.33
N GLY A 95 -6.70 -1.69 -1.13
CA GLY A 95 -7.38 -2.72 -1.92
C GLY A 95 -6.54 -3.31 -3.03
N VAL A 96 -7.01 -4.43 -3.55
CA VAL A 96 -6.34 -5.15 -4.65
C VAL A 96 -6.20 -4.26 -5.88
N GLY A 97 -7.23 -3.43 -6.16
CA GLY A 97 -7.24 -2.48 -7.28
C GLY A 97 -6.19 -1.37 -7.22
N GLN A 98 -5.58 -1.14 -6.05
CA GLN A 98 -4.45 -0.21 -5.91
C GLN A 98 -3.24 -0.62 -6.75
N ARG A 99 -3.01 -1.92 -6.90
CA ARG A 99 -1.83 -2.51 -7.56
C ARG A 99 -2.18 -3.31 -8.81
N PHE A 100 -3.39 -3.86 -8.87
CA PHE A 100 -3.81 -4.83 -9.88
C PHE A 100 -5.16 -4.42 -10.46
N SER A 101 -5.16 -3.92 -11.69
CA SER A 101 -6.36 -3.43 -12.35
C SER A 101 -7.45 -4.52 -12.46
N GLY A 102 -8.71 -4.13 -12.30
CA GLY A 102 -9.86 -5.02 -12.38
C GLY A 102 -10.40 -5.51 -11.03
N ALA A 103 -9.86 -5.01 -9.93
CA ALA A 103 -10.33 -5.27 -8.56
C ALA A 103 -10.72 -3.95 -7.87
N THR A 104 -11.27 -4.04 -6.66
CA THR A 104 -11.69 -2.87 -5.88
C THR A 104 -10.50 -2.03 -5.43
N TRP A 105 -10.59 -0.72 -5.69
CA TRP A 105 -9.64 0.28 -5.21
C TRP A 105 -10.35 1.23 -4.26
N PHE A 106 -9.97 1.17 -2.99
CA PHE A 106 -10.48 2.05 -1.93
C PHE A 106 -9.74 3.39 -1.90
N PRO A 107 -10.34 4.45 -1.35
CA PRO A 107 -9.56 5.62 -0.96
C PRO A 107 -8.54 5.23 0.12
N PRO A 108 -7.46 6.05 0.29
CA PRO A 108 -6.46 5.78 1.32
C PRO A 108 -7.08 5.70 2.73
N PRO A 109 -6.48 4.95 3.66
CA PRO A 109 -6.99 4.75 5.02
C PRO A 109 -7.32 6.04 5.78
N MET A 110 -6.60 7.14 5.57
CA MET A 110 -6.89 8.45 6.20
C MET A 110 -8.28 9.00 5.83
N ALA A 111 -8.88 8.57 4.71
CA ALA A 111 -10.27 8.90 4.38
C ALA A 111 -11.23 8.33 5.42
N ILE A 112 -10.99 7.10 5.90
CA ILE A 112 -11.78 6.48 6.97
C ILE A 112 -11.55 7.22 8.29
N GLY A 113 -10.30 7.67 8.58
CA GLY A 113 -10.01 8.54 9.72
C GLY A 113 -10.81 9.86 9.68
N ALA A 114 -10.98 10.44 8.50
CA ALA A 114 -11.83 11.62 8.36
C ALA A 114 -13.31 11.33 8.66
N VAL A 115 -13.81 10.14 8.31
CA VAL A 115 -15.15 9.68 8.72
C VAL A 115 -15.21 9.44 10.23
N PHE A 116 -14.15 8.85 10.83
CA PHE A 116 -14.07 8.55 12.27
C PHE A 116 -14.28 9.82 13.12
N ARG A 117 -13.71 10.93 12.73
CA ARG A 117 -13.88 12.22 13.40
C ARG A 117 -15.31 12.77 13.35
N LYS A 118 -16.16 12.28 12.42
CA LYS A 118 -17.58 12.65 12.29
C LYS A 118 -18.51 11.59 12.90
N ASP A 119 -18.24 10.33 12.61
CA ASP A 119 -19.01 9.16 13.05
C ASP A 119 -18.07 7.96 13.23
N ALA A 120 -17.63 7.74 14.44
CA ALA A 120 -16.70 6.66 14.78
C ALA A 120 -17.30 5.26 14.48
N SER A 121 -18.61 5.07 14.71
CA SER A 121 -19.26 3.78 14.47
C SER A 121 -19.25 3.41 12.99
N LEU A 122 -19.63 4.35 12.14
CA LEU A 122 -19.61 4.16 10.68
C LEU A 122 -18.19 3.92 10.14
N ALA A 123 -17.21 4.63 10.67
CA ALA A 123 -15.82 4.47 10.27
C ALA A 123 -15.26 3.09 10.65
N LEU A 124 -15.60 2.57 11.83
CA LEU A 124 -15.22 1.22 12.25
C LEU A 124 -15.85 0.16 11.34
N GLU A 125 -17.12 0.34 10.95
CA GLU A 125 -17.78 -0.54 9.98
C GLU A 125 -17.07 -0.51 8.62
N TYR A 126 -16.72 0.66 8.12
CA TYR A 126 -15.97 0.80 6.86
C TYR A 126 -14.58 0.17 6.91
N ALA A 127 -13.85 0.33 8.01
CA ALA A 127 -12.54 -0.28 8.19
C ALA A 127 -12.63 -1.82 8.19
N GLU A 128 -13.63 -2.38 8.88
CA GLU A 128 -13.87 -3.83 8.92
C GLU A 128 -14.29 -4.36 7.54
N GLN A 129 -15.21 -3.69 6.84
CA GLN A 129 -15.60 -4.04 5.49
C GLN A 129 -14.42 -3.98 4.52
N MET A 130 -13.58 -2.92 4.59
CA MET A 130 -12.39 -2.77 3.77
C MET A 130 -11.43 -3.94 3.98
N GLY A 131 -11.13 -4.30 5.24
CA GLY A 131 -10.28 -5.44 5.55
C GLY A 131 -10.80 -6.76 4.98
N GLY A 132 -12.09 -7.03 5.13
CA GLY A 132 -12.74 -8.24 4.60
C GLY A 132 -12.74 -8.30 3.07
N ILE A 133 -13.05 -7.20 2.40
CA ILE A 133 -13.06 -7.13 0.92
C ILE A 133 -11.64 -7.33 0.38
N ILE A 134 -10.64 -6.64 0.95
CA ILE A 134 -9.24 -6.82 0.55
C ILE A 134 -8.80 -8.27 0.68
N ALA A 135 -9.10 -8.92 1.80
CA ALA A 135 -8.74 -10.30 2.05
C ALA A 135 -9.43 -11.27 1.06
N SER A 136 -10.72 -11.08 0.81
CA SER A 136 -11.48 -11.88 -0.14
C SER A 136 -10.95 -11.75 -1.57
N GLU A 137 -10.72 -10.53 -2.03
CA GLU A 137 -10.21 -10.29 -3.39
C GLU A 137 -8.76 -10.73 -3.54
N ALA A 138 -7.92 -10.60 -2.49
CA ALA A 138 -6.56 -11.10 -2.47
C ALA A 138 -6.52 -12.63 -2.71
N LEU A 139 -7.34 -13.39 -1.99
CA LEU A 139 -7.43 -14.84 -2.18
C LEU A 139 -7.93 -15.21 -3.58
N ALA A 140 -8.86 -14.44 -4.14
CA ALA A 140 -9.41 -14.68 -5.48
C ALA A 140 -8.33 -14.67 -6.59
N ILE A 141 -7.20 -13.98 -6.36
CA ILE A 141 -6.06 -13.89 -7.28
C ILE A 141 -4.81 -14.63 -6.77
N GLY A 142 -4.93 -15.39 -5.68
CA GLY A 142 -3.87 -16.24 -5.15
C GLY A 142 -2.88 -15.54 -4.21
N ILE A 143 -3.17 -14.30 -3.77
CA ILE A 143 -2.45 -13.63 -2.68
C ILE A 143 -2.98 -14.17 -1.35
N ASN A 144 -2.09 -14.71 -0.51
CA ASN A 144 -2.43 -15.26 0.80
C ASN A 144 -1.80 -14.47 1.96
N TRP A 145 -1.10 -13.37 1.66
CA TRP A 145 -0.46 -12.51 2.63
C TRP A 145 -0.64 -11.02 2.27
N VAL A 146 -1.49 -10.34 3.05
CA VAL A 146 -1.78 -8.91 2.89
C VAL A 146 -0.80 -8.11 3.74
N LEU A 147 0.03 -7.28 3.10
CA LEU A 147 0.97 -6.38 3.79
C LEU A 147 0.25 -5.09 4.23
N ALA A 148 -0.77 -5.26 5.03
CA ALA A 148 -1.61 -4.23 5.66
C ALA A 148 -2.22 -4.79 6.96
N PRO A 149 -2.65 -3.91 7.89
CA PRO A 149 -2.77 -2.46 7.80
C PRO A 149 -1.50 -1.68 8.12
N VAL A 150 -1.44 -0.41 7.67
CA VAL A 150 -0.51 0.58 8.20
C VAL A 150 -1.03 1.06 9.55
N VAL A 151 -0.22 0.89 10.59
CA VAL A 151 -0.55 1.30 11.97
C VAL A 151 0.35 2.43 12.48
N ASP A 152 1.05 3.10 11.57
CA ASP A 152 1.79 4.33 11.86
C ASP A 152 0.80 5.46 12.19
N VAL A 153 1.15 6.30 13.16
CA VAL A 153 0.41 7.52 13.52
C VAL A 153 0.99 8.70 12.75
N ASN A 154 0.28 9.24 11.76
CA ASN A 154 0.81 10.34 10.94
C ASN A 154 0.65 11.69 11.62
N ASN A 155 1.36 11.90 12.71
CA ASN A 155 1.34 13.13 13.50
C ASN A 155 2.32 14.21 12.98
N ASN A 156 3.02 13.94 11.88
CA ASN A 156 3.87 14.89 11.17
C ASN A 156 3.33 15.14 9.75
N PRO A 157 2.75 16.34 9.49
CA PRO A 157 2.19 16.67 8.18
C PRO A 157 3.24 16.70 7.05
N ASN A 158 4.53 16.81 7.40
CA ASN A 158 5.64 16.80 6.44
C ASN A 158 6.15 15.37 6.13
N ASN A 159 5.52 14.34 6.68
CA ASN A 159 5.92 12.96 6.40
C ASN A 159 5.69 12.62 4.92
N PRO A 160 6.77 12.30 4.17
CA PRO A 160 6.66 12.03 2.73
C PRO A 160 6.23 10.59 2.42
N VAL A 161 6.31 9.67 3.39
CA VAL A 161 6.16 8.23 3.18
C VAL A 161 4.80 7.71 3.67
N ILE A 162 4.41 8.08 4.87
CA ILE A 162 3.18 7.59 5.51
C ILE A 162 1.98 8.41 5.06
N ASN A 163 1.88 9.67 5.43
CA ASN A 163 0.84 10.59 4.99
C ASN A 163 -0.56 9.93 5.00
N VAL A 164 -1.29 9.94 3.88
CA VAL A 164 -2.65 9.37 3.75
C VAL A 164 -2.74 7.85 3.89
N ARG A 165 -1.60 7.13 3.92
CA ARG A 165 -1.57 5.68 4.17
C ARG A 165 -1.93 5.32 5.61
N ALA A 166 -1.68 6.22 6.58
CA ALA A 166 -2.14 6.05 7.95
C ALA A 166 -3.66 6.20 8.04
N PHE A 167 -4.29 5.52 9.00
CA PHE A 167 -5.71 5.74 9.32
C PHE A 167 -5.98 7.10 9.95
N GLY A 168 -4.97 7.72 10.59
CA GLY A 168 -5.16 8.99 11.25
C GLY A 168 -3.88 9.59 11.82
N GLU A 169 -4.07 10.65 12.60
CA GLU A 169 -3.03 11.47 13.19
C GLU A 169 -2.90 11.26 14.71
N THR A 170 -3.82 10.49 15.29
CA THR A 170 -3.80 10.15 16.73
C THR A 170 -3.69 8.65 16.94
N PRO A 171 -3.04 8.22 18.03
CA PRO A 171 -2.92 6.80 18.36
C PRO A 171 -4.27 6.11 18.51
N GLU A 172 -5.28 6.82 19.02
CA GLU A 172 -6.63 6.28 19.23
C GLU A 172 -7.32 5.96 17.89
N GLU A 173 -7.34 6.92 16.94
CA GLU A 173 -7.91 6.72 15.61
C GLU A 173 -7.27 5.51 14.93
N VAL A 174 -5.94 5.48 14.91
CA VAL A 174 -5.17 4.43 14.23
C VAL A 174 -5.41 3.06 14.88
N SER A 175 -5.38 2.98 16.21
CA SER A 175 -5.58 1.72 16.95
C SER A 175 -6.95 1.11 16.69
N GLN A 176 -8.01 1.91 16.80
CA GLN A 176 -9.39 1.42 16.64
C GLN A 176 -9.68 1.01 15.20
N LEU A 177 -9.28 1.82 14.21
CA LEU A 177 -9.52 1.56 12.80
C LEU A 177 -8.68 0.39 12.27
N ALA A 178 -7.40 0.31 12.66
CA ALA A 178 -6.55 -0.82 12.30
C ALA A 178 -7.07 -2.14 12.90
N SER A 179 -7.53 -2.12 14.15
CA SER A 179 -8.13 -3.31 14.78
C SER A 179 -9.42 -3.74 14.08
N ALA A 180 -10.26 -2.80 13.62
CA ALA A 180 -11.44 -3.10 12.81
C ALA A 180 -11.05 -3.73 11.46
N PHE A 181 -10.07 -3.16 10.75
CA PHE A 181 -9.53 -3.72 9.51
C PHE A 181 -9.03 -5.16 9.71
N ILE A 182 -8.25 -5.41 10.76
CA ILE A 182 -7.72 -6.73 11.08
C ILE A 182 -8.86 -7.73 11.31
N ARG A 183 -9.91 -7.36 12.07
CA ARG A 183 -11.08 -8.23 12.28
C ARG A 183 -11.73 -8.63 10.96
N GLY A 184 -11.96 -7.66 10.06
CA GLY A 184 -12.52 -7.94 8.74
C GLY A 184 -11.67 -8.88 7.91
N ALA A 185 -10.36 -8.63 7.85
CA ALA A 185 -9.43 -9.45 7.07
C ALA A 185 -9.33 -10.89 7.63
N LYS A 186 -9.37 -11.05 8.94
CA LYS A 186 -9.29 -12.36 9.62
C LYS A 186 -10.51 -13.27 9.45
N ALA A 187 -11.60 -12.77 8.87
CA ALA A 187 -12.70 -13.62 8.40
C ALA A 187 -12.27 -14.53 7.22
N TYR A 188 -11.10 -14.30 6.65
CA TYR A 188 -10.55 -15.03 5.52
C TYR A 188 -9.17 -15.62 5.86
N PRO A 189 -8.74 -16.73 5.21
CA PRO A 189 -7.47 -17.38 5.47
C PRO A 189 -6.29 -16.66 4.82
N VAL A 190 -6.13 -15.38 5.12
CA VAL A 190 -4.97 -14.57 4.72
C VAL A 190 -4.14 -14.20 5.95
N LEU A 191 -2.86 -13.94 5.75
CA LEU A 191 -2.03 -13.30 6.76
C LEU A 191 -2.17 -11.79 6.65
N THR A 192 -2.18 -11.10 7.80
CA THR A 192 -2.18 -9.63 7.92
C THR A 192 -0.88 -9.14 8.54
N THR A 193 -0.47 -7.90 8.23
CA THR A 193 0.80 -7.34 8.68
C THR A 193 0.65 -5.93 9.19
N ALA A 194 0.91 -5.70 10.48
CA ALA A 194 1.03 -4.34 11.03
C ALA A 194 2.40 -3.73 10.65
N LYS A 195 2.41 -2.49 10.16
CA LYS A 195 3.63 -1.82 9.70
C LYS A 195 3.56 -0.30 9.91
N HIS A 196 4.71 0.35 10.09
CA HIS A 196 6.09 -0.09 10.07
C HIS A 196 6.69 0.04 11.47
N PHE A 197 6.95 -1.08 12.15
CA PHE A 197 7.36 -1.10 13.56
C PHE A 197 8.74 -0.44 13.77
N PRO A 198 8.91 0.40 14.81
CA PRO A 198 7.97 0.69 15.90
C PRO A 198 7.11 1.94 15.68
N GLY A 199 6.97 2.45 14.47
CA GLY A 199 6.16 3.61 14.07
C GLY A 199 6.95 4.60 13.23
N HIS A 200 6.51 4.84 11.99
CA HIS A 200 7.18 5.67 10.98
C HIS A 200 6.46 7.02 10.76
N GLY A 201 5.40 7.31 11.53
CA GLY A 201 4.52 8.45 11.25
C GLY A 201 5.13 9.82 11.54
N ASP A 202 6.06 9.93 12.51
CA ASP A 202 6.72 11.19 12.89
C ASP A 202 8.13 11.32 12.31
N THR A 203 8.25 11.14 10.99
CA THR A 203 9.51 11.33 10.27
C THR A 203 9.33 12.30 9.12
N ALA A 204 10.39 13.04 8.79
CA ALA A 204 10.41 14.00 7.67
C ALA A 204 11.36 13.57 6.53
N VAL A 205 11.93 12.35 6.61
CA VAL A 205 12.88 11.79 5.64
C VAL A 205 12.29 10.50 5.08
N ASP A 206 12.45 10.29 3.78
CA ASP A 206 12.04 9.07 3.10
C ASP A 206 13.08 7.95 3.31
N SER A 207 12.68 6.86 3.97
CA SER A 207 13.51 5.68 4.24
C SER A 207 13.94 4.92 2.96
N HIS A 208 13.31 5.16 1.83
CA HIS A 208 13.76 4.64 0.54
C HIS A 208 15.04 5.33 0.05
N LEU A 209 15.29 6.56 0.49
CA LEU A 209 16.42 7.39 0.05
C LEU A 209 17.53 7.46 1.09
N ASP A 210 17.20 7.68 2.36
CA ASP A 210 18.17 7.78 3.47
C ASP A 210 17.55 7.23 4.76
N LEU A 211 18.37 7.10 5.83
CA LEU A 211 17.95 6.56 7.13
C LEU A 211 17.29 7.66 7.99
N PRO A 212 15.96 7.61 8.20
CA PRO A 212 15.29 8.56 9.08
C PRO A 212 15.67 8.32 10.55
N VAL A 213 15.69 9.40 11.33
CA VAL A 213 15.96 9.34 12.78
C VAL A 213 14.71 9.78 13.53
N LEU A 214 14.31 8.98 14.53
CA LEU A 214 13.21 9.30 15.44
C LEU A 214 13.79 9.59 16.85
N PRO A 215 14.02 10.88 17.19
CA PRO A 215 14.79 11.26 18.39
C PRO A 215 13.94 11.40 19.65
N HIS A 216 12.86 10.62 19.78
CA HIS A 216 11.95 10.71 20.91
C HIS A 216 12.38 9.84 22.10
N SER A 217 11.89 10.22 23.30
CA SER A 217 12.10 9.43 24.51
C SER A 217 11.28 8.13 24.48
N PRO A 218 11.69 7.07 25.19
CA PRO A 218 10.92 5.83 25.29
C PRO A 218 9.48 6.03 25.78
N ALA A 219 9.28 6.97 26.70
CA ALA A 219 7.93 7.29 27.21
C ALA A 219 7.03 7.83 26.10
N ARG A 220 7.52 8.82 25.32
CA ARG A 220 6.78 9.39 24.18
C ARG A 220 6.50 8.35 23.09
N LEU A 221 7.48 7.49 22.78
CA LEU A 221 7.31 6.41 21.81
C LEU A 221 6.27 5.39 22.30
N GLY A 222 6.22 5.10 23.60
CA GLY A 222 5.24 4.21 24.19
C GLY A 222 3.81 4.74 24.13
N GLU A 223 3.63 6.05 24.29
CA GLU A 223 2.32 6.69 24.30
C GLU A 223 1.72 6.91 22.90
N ILE A 224 2.54 7.01 21.87
CA ILE A 224 2.08 7.35 20.51
C ILE A 224 2.43 6.25 19.51
N GLU A 225 3.71 6.04 19.22
CA GLU A 225 4.11 5.15 18.13
C GLU A 225 3.79 3.67 18.41
N LEU A 226 4.01 3.20 19.64
CA LEU A 226 3.82 1.79 19.99
C LEU A 226 2.38 1.41 20.27
N LEU A 227 1.52 2.35 20.68
CA LEU A 227 0.16 2.03 21.11
C LEU A 227 -0.64 1.30 20.03
N PRO A 228 -0.66 1.74 18.74
CA PRO A 228 -1.35 1.01 17.69
C PRO A 228 -0.80 -0.39 17.44
N PHE A 229 0.51 -0.61 17.62
CA PHE A 229 1.10 -1.95 17.50
C PHE A 229 0.68 -2.87 18.64
N GLN A 230 0.61 -2.36 19.87
CA GLN A 230 0.13 -3.13 21.04
C GLN A 230 -1.30 -3.62 20.81
N GLU A 231 -2.18 -2.74 20.32
CA GLU A 231 -3.56 -3.08 19.99
C GLU A 231 -3.66 -4.05 18.81
N ALA A 232 -2.85 -3.84 17.76
CA ALA A 232 -2.82 -4.70 16.58
C ALA A 232 -2.28 -6.11 16.89
N ILE A 233 -1.32 -6.25 17.78
CA ILE A 233 -0.79 -7.54 18.25
C ILE A 233 -1.87 -8.30 19.04
N GLY A 234 -2.69 -7.59 19.81
CA GLY A 234 -3.73 -8.17 20.66
C GLY A 234 -3.16 -8.95 21.86
N PRO A 235 -4.02 -9.59 22.66
CA PRO A 235 -3.60 -10.38 23.81
C PRO A 235 -2.78 -11.61 23.37
N SER A 236 -1.68 -11.90 24.08
CA SER A 236 -0.85 -13.08 23.83
C SER A 236 -1.67 -14.38 23.82
N GLY A 237 -1.38 -15.26 22.87
CA GLY A 237 -2.05 -16.54 22.72
C GLY A 237 -3.46 -16.47 22.11
N THR A 238 -3.90 -15.30 21.64
CA THR A 238 -5.18 -15.16 20.91
C THR A 238 -4.94 -15.07 19.40
N ALA A 239 -5.86 -15.63 18.62
CA ALA A 239 -5.82 -15.53 17.15
C ALA A 239 -6.37 -14.17 16.64
N SER A 240 -6.64 -13.20 17.53
CA SER A 240 -7.31 -11.95 17.18
C SER A 240 -6.38 -10.88 16.62
N GLY A 241 -5.09 -10.91 16.96
CA GLY A 241 -4.08 -9.95 16.46
C GLY A 241 -3.57 -10.24 15.06
N VAL A 242 -2.69 -9.37 14.55
CA VAL A 242 -1.99 -9.56 13.27
C VAL A 242 -1.11 -10.81 13.25
N ASP A 243 -0.89 -11.34 12.06
CA ASP A 243 -0.05 -12.53 11.85
C ASP A 243 1.42 -12.18 11.72
N ALA A 244 1.70 -10.97 11.25
CA ALA A 244 3.04 -10.45 11.05
C ALA A 244 3.17 -9.00 11.51
N VAL A 245 4.37 -8.62 11.90
CA VAL A 245 4.78 -7.23 12.13
C VAL A 245 5.98 -6.95 11.23
N MET A 246 5.87 -5.92 10.38
CA MET A 246 6.96 -5.45 9.52
C MET A 246 7.74 -4.36 10.22
N SER A 247 9.07 -4.52 10.30
CA SER A 247 9.96 -3.51 10.88
C SER A 247 10.20 -2.34 9.95
N ALA A 248 10.48 -1.17 10.52
CA ALA A 248 10.86 0.02 9.77
C ALA A 248 12.39 0.20 9.68
N HIS A 249 12.86 0.82 8.60
CA HIS A 249 14.24 1.26 8.49
C HIS A 249 14.43 2.63 9.17
N LEU A 250 14.33 2.65 10.50
CA LEU A 250 14.40 3.84 11.35
C LEU A 250 15.51 3.70 12.40
N LEU A 251 16.30 4.76 12.59
CA LEU A 251 17.20 4.88 13.71
C LEU A 251 16.46 5.51 14.89
N ILE A 252 16.47 4.82 16.04
CA ILE A 252 15.80 5.28 17.27
C ILE A 252 16.84 5.29 18.40
N PRO A 253 17.58 6.40 18.55
CA PRO A 253 18.71 6.46 19.48
C PRO A 253 18.38 6.12 20.94
N ALA A 254 17.11 6.30 21.32
CA ALA A 254 16.63 5.97 22.66
C ALA A 254 16.64 4.46 22.99
N TRP A 255 16.59 3.60 21.96
CA TRP A 255 16.64 2.14 22.10
C TRP A 255 17.89 1.52 21.50
N ASP A 256 18.37 2.07 20.38
CA ASP A 256 19.61 1.66 19.70
C ASP A 256 20.15 2.84 18.90
N ALA A 257 21.34 3.33 19.31
CA ALA A 257 21.97 4.47 18.66
C ALA A 257 22.83 4.08 17.44
N GLU A 258 23.05 2.79 17.23
CA GLU A 258 23.98 2.28 16.21
C GLU A 258 23.27 1.66 15.02
N ARG A 259 22.14 0.98 15.27
CA ARG A 259 21.43 0.17 14.25
C ARG A 259 19.99 0.61 14.07
N PRO A 260 19.49 0.65 12.82
CA PRO A 260 18.08 0.89 12.55
C PRO A 260 17.22 -0.26 13.09
N ALA A 261 15.94 -0.01 13.35
CA ALA A 261 15.03 -0.95 13.98
C ALA A 261 15.04 -2.34 13.32
N THR A 262 15.09 -2.42 12.00
CA THR A 262 15.18 -3.69 11.24
C THR A 262 16.41 -4.53 11.60
N LEU A 263 17.51 -3.92 12.03
CA LEU A 263 18.79 -4.58 12.36
C LEU A 263 19.11 -4.53 13.85
N SER A 264 18.16 -4.11 14.69
CA SER A 264 18.34 -3.86 16.11
C SER A 264 17.74 -5.00 16.96
N GLN A 265 18.60 -5.75 17.63
CA GLN A 265 18.17 -6.77 18.58
C GLN A 265 17.42 -6.20 19.80
N PRO A 266 17.78 -5.04 20.37
CA PRO A 266 16.96 -4.36 21.38
C PRO A 266 15.53 -4.08 20.91
N ILE A 267 15.33 -3.74 19.63
CA ILE A 267 13.99 -3.39 19.11
C ILE A 267 13.20 -4.63 18.69
N LEU A 268 13.77 -5.53 17.88
CA LEU A 268 13.01 -6.68 17.37
C LEU A 268 12.87 -7.80 18.41
N THR A 269 13.95 -8.13 19.12
CA THR A 269 13.92 -9.22 20.09
C THR A 269 13.44 -8.75 21.45
N GLN A 270 14.06 -7.72 22.05
CA GLN A 270 13.74 -7.35 23.43
C GLN A 270 12.40 -6.62 23.49
N LEU A 271 12.18 -5.57 22.66
CA LEU A 271 10.93 -4.82 22.72
C LEU A 271 9.77 -5.60 22.08
N LEU A 272 9.84 -5.94 20.77
CA LEU A 272 8.71 -6.55 20.06
C LEU A 272 8.43 -7.98 20.53
N ARG A 273 9.43 -8.85 20.52
CA ARG A 273 9.22 -10.27 20.82
C ARG A 273 8.98 -10.53 22.30
N GLN A 274 9.78 -9.90 23.20
CA GLN A 274 9.77 -10.23 24.63
C GLN A 274 8.85 -9.31 25.43
N GLN A 275 8.96 -7.98 25.28
CA GLN A 275 8.18 -7.03 26.10
C GLN A 275 6.73 -6.91 25.61
N LEU A 276 6.52 -6.82 24.28
CA LEU A 276 5.17 -6.78 23.70
C LEU A 276 4.57 -8.18 23.51
N GLY A 277 5.35 -9.25 23.69
CA GLY A 277 4.88 -10.63 23.64
C GLY A 277 4.42 -11.09 22.24
N PHE A 278 4.97 -10.51 21.16
CA PHE A 278 4.55 -10.87 19.80
C PHE A 278 5.06 -12.26 19.40
N GLU A 279 4.17 -13.18 19.10
CA GLU A 279 4.49 -14.57 18.74
C GLU A 279 4.47 -14.83 17.22
N GLY A 280 3.89 -13.93 16.41
CA GLY A 280 3.80 -14.03 14.95
C GLY A 280 5.12 -13.80 14.22
N LEU A 281 5.05 -13.61 12.90
CA LEU A 281 6.21 -13.37 12.03
C LEU A 281 6.75 -11.95 12.19
N ILE A 282 8.05 -11.81 12.47
CA ILE A 282 8.77 -10.54 12.36
C ILE A 282 9.38 -10.48 10.95
N VAL A 283 8.94 -9.48 10.17
CA VAL A 283 9.32 -9.31 8.76
C VAL A 283 10.14 -8.04 8.63
N THR A 284 11.22 -8.06 7.87
CA THR A 284 11.92 -6.81 7.52
C THR A 284 11.09 -6.00 6.54
N ASP A 285 11.20 -4.68 6.54
CA ASP A 285 10.92 -3.91 5.33
C ASP A 285 11.91 -4.30 4.23
N ALA A 286 11.69 -3.85 3.00
CA ALA A 286 12.44 -4.27 1.83
C ALA A 286 13.95 -3.97 1.98
N LEU A 287 14.78 -5.02 2.05
CA LEU A 287 16.23 -4.88 2.27
C LEU A 287 16.98 -4.23 1.10
N VAL A 288 16.34 -4.12 -0.08
CA VAL A 288 16.88 -3.35 -1.23
C VAL A 288 16.82 -1.84 -1.02
N MET A 289 16.08 -1.34 -0.02
CA MET A 289 15.94 0.10 0.24
C MET A 289 17.28 0.73 0.61
N GLY A 290 17.51 1.97 0.11
CA GLY A 290 18.79 2.67 0.23
C GLY A 290 19.27 2.87 1.65
N ALA A 291 18.35 3.06 2.62
CA ALA A 291 18.69 3.16 4.04
C ALA A 291 19.47 1.95 4.58
N ILE A 292 19.25 0.77 4.01
CA ILE A 292 19.89 -0.50 4.41
C ILE A 292 20.95 -0.93 3.40
N ALA A 293 20.58 -1.08 2.11
CA ALA A 293 21.45 -1.66 1.09
C ALA A 293 22.77 -0.89 0.95
N ASN A 294 22.71 0.46 0.97
CA ASN A 294 23.89 1.31 0.80
C ASN A 294 24.83 1.33 2.01
N ARG A 295 24.30 1.03 3.21
CA ARG A 295 25.07 1.14 4.47
C ARG A 295 25.65 -0.20 4.94
N TYR A 296 24.90 -1.28 4.77
CA TYR A 296 25.23 -2.60 5.31
C TYR A 296 25.60 -3.62 4.24
N GLY A 297 25.29 -3.34 2.96
CA GLY A 297 25.58 -4.23 1.83
C GLY A 297 24.60 -5.39 1.69
N ALA A 298 24.67 -6.05 0.53
CA ALA A 298 23.70 -7.06 0.09
C ALA A 298 23.61 -8.29 1.00
N ASN A 299 24.76 -8.75 1.53
CA ASN A 299 24.85 -10.04 2.23
C ASN A 299 24.93 -9.89 3.76
N GLU A 300 25.47 -8.79 4.28
CA GLU A 300 25.53 -8.57 5.73
C GLU A 300 24.21 -8.08 6.31
N ALA A 301 23.44 -7.27 5.58
CA ALA A 301 22.13 -6.80 6.04
C ALA A 301 21.16 -7.94 6.40
N PRO A 302 21.00 -9.00 5.57
CA PRO A 302 20.23 -10.20 5.94
C PRO A 302 20.72 -10.89 7.22
N VAL A 303 22.03 -11.03 7.41
CA VAL A 303 22.60 -11.65 8.61
C VAL A 303 22.26 -10.84 9.86
N LEU A 304 22.47 -9.52 9.82
CA LEU A 304 22.14 -8.61 10.92
C LEU A 304 20.63 -8.62 11.24
N ALA A 305 19.77 -8.71 10.24
CA ALA A 305 18.33 -8.80 10.44
C ALA A 305 17.92 -10.09 11.18
N VAL A 306 18.53 -11.24 10.83
CA VAL A 306 18.28 -12.51 11.52
C VAL A 306 18.85 -12.47 12.95
N GLU A 307 20.03 -11.91 13.17
CA GLU A 307 20.61 -11.67 14.50
C GLU A 307 19.68 -10.78 15.36
N ALA A 308 19.09 -9.75 14.75
CA ALA A 308 18.16 -8.85 15.43
C ALA A 308 16.83 -9.52 15.83
N GLY A 309 16.40 -10.57 15.14
CA GLY A 309 15.19 -11.29 15.46
C GLY A 309 14.18 -11.44 14.31
N ALA A 310 14.50 -10.99 13.10
CA ALA A 310 13.62 -11.13 11.93
C ALA A 310 13.43 -12.61 11.54
N ASP A 311 12.18 -13.01 11.25
CA ASP A 311 11.83 -14.34 10.76
C ASP A 311 11.78 -14.39 9.24
N ILE A 312 11.45 -13.26 8.59
CA ILE A 312 11.37 -13.11 7.13
C ILE A 312 12.28 -11.98 6.67
N LEU A 313 13.06 -12.27 5.64
CA LEU A 313 13.94 -11.34 4.92
C LEU A 313 13.23 -10.91 3.63
N LEU A 314 12.60 -9.74 3.64
CA LEU A 314 11.84 -9.25 2.49
C LEU A 314 12.78 -8.57 1.50
N MET A 315 12.75 -9.01 0.24
CA MET A 315 13.47 -8.42 -0.89
C MET A 315 14.96 -8.19 -0.61
N PRO A 316 15.76 -9.23 -0.24
CA PRO A 316 17.22 -9.06 -0.20
C PRO A 316 17.75 -8.72 -1.61
N VAL A 317 18.81 -7.91 -1.66
CA VAL A 317 19.44 -7.48 -2.95
C VAL A 317 19.90 -8.68 -3.77
N ASP A 318 20.49 -9.68 -3.09
CA ASP A 318 20.96 -10.95 -3.65
C ASP A 318 20.37 -12.11 -2.83
N PRO A 319 19.28 -12.75 -3.29
CA PRO A 319 18.66 -13.84 -2.54
C PRO A 319 19.60 -15.04 -2.27
N ALA A 320 20.41 -15.43 -3.25
CA ALA A 320 21.34 -16.56 -3.10
C ALA A 320 22.48 -16.22 -2.14
N GLY A 321 23.07 -15.02 -2.29
CA GLY A 321 24.11 -14.52 -1.40
C GLY A 321 23.60 -14.32 0.03
N ALA A 322 22.37 -13.87 0.21
CA ALA A 322 21.74 -13.72 1.52
C ALA A 322 21.59 -15.09 2.23
N ILE A 323 21.12 -16.12 1.53
CA ILE A 323 20.99 -17.47 2.07
C ILE A 323 22.36 -18.01 2.48
N GLN A 324 23.36 -17.88 1.60
CA GLN A 324 24.73 -18.34 1.89
C GLN A 324 25.31 -17.60 3.09
N ALA A 325 25.18 -16.27 3.16
CA ALA A 325 25.73 -15.48 4.24
C ALA A 325 25.11 -15.83 5.61
N VAL A 326 23.79 -16.09 5.66
CA VAL A 326 23.13 -16.55 6.90
C VAL A 326 23.62 -17.95 7.28
N CYS A 327 23.79 -18.88 6.33
CA CYS A 327 24.36 -20.20 6.60
C CYS A 327 25.79 -20.11 7.12
N ASP A 328 26.62 -19.25 6.54
CA ASP A 328 27.99 -19.02 6.99
C ASP A 328 28.03 -18.42 8.41
N ALA A 329 27.12 -17.49 8.71
CA ALA A 329 26.97 -16.92 10.05
C ALA A 329 26.56 -17.98 11.09
N VAL A 330 25.73 -18.96 10.70
CA VAL A 330 25.41 -20.12 11.57
C VAL A 330 26.66 -20.99 11.78
N ALA A 331 27.39 -21.32 10.72
CA ALA A 331 28.60 -22.12 10.80
C ALA A 331 29.71 -21.46 11.67
N GLN A 332 29.75 -20.11 11.67
CA GLN A 332 30.66 -19.30 12.51
C GLN A 332 30.17 -19.10 13.95
N GLY A 333 28.94 -19.56 14.28
CA GLY A 333 28.36 -19.41 15.61
C GLY A 333 27.83 -18.00 15.93
N ARG A 334 27.70 -17.11 14.94
CA ARG A 334 27.05 -15.79 15.07
C ARG A 334 25.54 -15.96 15.26
N ILE A 335 24.92 -16.87 14.52
CA ILE A 335 23.50 -17.23 14.61
C ILE A 335 23.40 -18.67 15.08
N SER A 336 22.57 -18.97 16.07
CA SER A 336 22.35 -20.35 16.49
C SER A 336 21.39 -21.07 15.54
N GLU A 337 21.59 -22.41 15.34
CA GLU A 337 20.61 -23.22 14.61
C GLU A 337 19.21 -23.14 15.24
N ALA A 338 19.13 -23.04 16.56
CA ALA A 338 17.87 -22.90 17.28
C ALA A 338 17.12 -21.61 16.87
N ARG A 339 17.85 -20.52 16.54
CA ARG A 339 17.26 -19.28 16.05
C ARG A 339 16.62 -19.49 14.66
N ILE A 340 17.30 -20.20 13.76
CA ILE A 340 16.77 -20.53 12.43
C ILE A 340 15.52 -21.40 12.57
N ARG A 341 15.61 -22.48 13.37
CA ARG A 341 14.48 -23.40 13.61
C ARG A 341 13.25 -22.67 14.15
N ALA A 342 13.42 -21.77 15.11
CA ALA A 342 12.31 -20.98 15.66
C ALA A 342 11.63 -20.08 14.61
N SER A 343 12.38 -19.53 13.65
CA SER A 343 11.81 -18.78 12.52
C SER A 343 11.03 -19.69 11.57
N VAL A 344 11.63 -20.82 11.20
CA VAL A 344 11.01 -21.77 10.28
C VAL A 344 9.71 -22.34 10.86
N GLU A 345 9.69 -22.64 12.15
CA GLU A 345 8.47 -23.11 12.85
C GLU A 345 7.32 -22.10 12.75
N ARG A 346 7.60 -20.80 12.95
CA ARG A 346 6.60 -19.74 12.75
C ARG A 346 6.14 -19.63 11.29
N ILE A 347 7.07 -19.74 10.34
CA ILE A 347 6.76 -19.73 8.91
C ILE A 347 5.85 -20.91 8.56
N TRP A 348 6.12 -22.11 9.09
CA TRP A 348 5.26 -23.29 8.87
C TRP A 348 3.88 -23.12 9.47
N THR A 349 3.79 -22.56 10.65
CA THR A 349 2.51 -22.22 11.28
C THR A 349 1.69 -21.27 10.39
N ALA A 350 2.33 -20.24 9.85
CA ALA A 350 1.69 -19.30 8.93
C ALA A 350 1.25 -19.99 7.62
N LYS A 351 2.12 -20.81 7.01
CA LYS A 351 1.81 -21.56 5.78
C LYS A 351 0.66 -22.54 5.98
N ARG A 352 0.66 -23.31 7.07
CA ARG A 352 -0.44 -24.25 7.40
C ARG A 352 -1.77 -23.52 7.56
N ARG A 353 -1.79 -22.37 8.22
CA ARG A 353 -3.00 -21.58 8.41
C ARG A 353 -3.65 -21.14 7.10
N VAL A 354 -2.87 -20.59 6.16
CA VAL A 354 -3.42 -20.13 4.86
C VAL A 354 -3.86 -21.28 3.98
N GLN A 355 -3.22 -22.44 4.07
CA GLN A 355 -3.59 -23.64 3.30
C GLN A 355 -4.88 -24.30 3.80
N GLN A 356 -5.01 -24.52 5.11
CA GLN A 356 -6.19 -25.15 5.71
C GLN A 356 -7.45 -24.34 5.44
N GLY A 357 -7.41 -23.02 5.66
CA GLY A 357 -8.55 -22.17 5.42
C GLY A 357 -8.96 -22.10 3.94
N THR A 358 -7.99 -22.16 3.02
CA THR A 358 -8.28 -22.19 1.58
C THR A 358 -8.97 -23.51 1.18
N ALA A 359 -8.56 -24.65 1.76
CA ALA A 359 -9.19 -25.93 1.52
C ALA A 359 -10.65 -25.98 2.01
N GLU A 360 -10.92 -25.45 3.23
CA GLU A 360 -12.26 -25.35 3.79
C GLU A 360 -13.20 -24.47 2.96
N GLN A 361 -12.70 -23.37 2.40
CA GLN A 361 -13.50 -22.48 1.54
C GLN A 361 -13.82 -23.12 0.18
N LEU A 362 -12.93 -23.95 -0.36
CA LEU A 362 -13.17 -24.67 -1.62
C LEU A 362 -14.16 -25.83 -1.45
N GLU A 363 -14.27 -26.41 -0.25
CA GLU A 363 -15.21 -27.50 0.07
C GLU A 363 -16.60 -26.99 0.46
N THR A 364 -16.74 -25.72 0.87
CA THR A 364 -18.05 -25.14 1.18
C THR A 364 -18.80 -24.92 -0.14
N PRO A 365 -19.95 -25.63 -0.40
CA PRO A 365 -20.70 -25.40 -1.62
C PRO A 365 -21.14 -23.95 -1.65
N ALA A 366 -20.76 -23.22 -2.68
CA ALA A 366 -21.30 -21.90 -2.97
C ALA A 366 -22.82 -22.00 -2.81
N ILE A 367 -23.35 -21.23 -1.87
CA ILE A 367 -24.74 -21.21 -1.43
C ILE A 367 -25.65 -21.39 -2.64
N ALA A 368 -26.53 -22.36 -2.54
CA ALA A 368 -27.54 -22.73 -3.50
C ALA A 368 -28.36 -21.51 -4.01
N SER A 369 -27.84 -20.81 -4.97
CA SER A 369 -28.63 -20.08 -5.95
C SER A 369 -28.82 -21.03 -7.12
N GLY A 370 -30.06 -21.49 -7.36
CA GLY A 370 -30.44 -22.49 -8.34
C GLY A 370 -30.15 -22.09 -9.79
N VAL A 371 -28.87 -21.95 -10.13
CA VAL A 371 -28.39 -21.82 -11.50
C VAL A 371 -27.96 -23.21 -11.98
N GLN A 372 -28.78 -23.77 -12.85
CA GLN A 372 -28.52 -25.02 -13.56
C GLN A 372 -27.15 -24.94 -14.25
N LYS A 373 -26.38 -26.05 -14.14
CA LYS A 373 -25.15 -26.32 -14.88
C LYS A 373 -25.37 -26.23 -16.39
N GLN A 374 -25.26 -25.04 -16.96
CA GLN A 374 -25.13 -24.87 -18.41
C GLN A 374 -23.88 -24.07 -18.70
N GLY A 375 -22.87 -24.73 -19.29
CA GLY A 375 -21.67 -24.13 -19.83
C GLY A 375 -20.59 -23.87 -18.76
N ARG A 376 -19.43 -24.56 -18.87
CA ARG A 376 -18.23 -24.19 -18.10
C ARG A 376 -17.83 -22.77 -18.50
N SER A 377 -17.95 -21.82 -17.58
CA SER A 377 -17.37 -20.50 -17.75
C SER A 377 -15.88 -20.66 -18.09
N PRO A 378 -15.36 -19.97 -19.13
CA PRO A 378 -13.95 -20.02 -19.48
C PRO A 378 -13.05 -19.30 -18.44
N PHE A 379 -13.63 -18.60 -17.47
CA PHE A 379 -12.90 -17.90 -16.42
C PHE A 379 -12.86 -18.71 -15.14
N PRO A 380 -11.72 -18.74 -14.42
CA PRO A 380 -11.66 -19.31 -13.07
C PRO A 380 -12.78 -18.70 -12.21
N PRO A 381 -13.54 -19.48 -11.44
CA PRO A 381 -14.67 -18.96 -10.62
C PRO A 381 -14.26 -17.84 -9.67
N HIS A 382 -12.99 -17.76 -9.29
CA HIS A 382 -12.43 -16.78 -8.36
C HIS A 382 -12.45 -15.34 -8.89
N LEU A 383 -12.22 -15.11 -10.18
CA LEU A 383 -12.22 -13.76 -10.74
C LEU A 383 -13.60 -13.10 -10.71
N LEU A 384 -14.66 -13.87 -10.62
CA LEU A 384 -16.02 -13.36 -10.45
C LEU A 384 -16.26 -12.74 -9.06
N GLN A 385 -15.34 -12.92 -8.11
CA GLN A 385 -15.41 -12.32 -6.77
C GLN A 385 -14.80 -10.93 -6.70
N LEU A 386 -14.10 -10.49 -7.76
CA LEU A 386 -13.48 -9.16 -7.82
C LEU A 386 -14.50 -8.08 -8.12
N ALA A 387 -14.24 -6.88 -7.61
CA ALA A 387 -14.99 -5.65 -7.87
C ALA A 387 -16.53 -5.85 -7.77
N GLN A 388 -16.97 -6.56 -6.74
CA GLN A 388 -18.37 -6.81 -6.51
C GLN A 388 -19.14 -5.50 -6.24
N PRO A 389 -20.42 -5.40 -6.59
CA PRO A 389 -21.20 -4.16 -6.41
C PRO A 389 -21.15 -3.61 -4.98
N HIS A 390 -21.16 -4.48 -3.95
CA HIS A 390 -21.07 -4.05 -2.55
C HIS A 390 -19.68 -3.47 -2.23
N ALA A 391 -18.61 -4.04 -2.76
CA ALA A 391 -17.25 -3.56 -2.55
C ALA A 391 -17.03 -2.17 -3.19
N LEU A 392 -17.49 -2.01 -4.43
CA LEU A 392 -17.46 -0.73 -5.14
C LEU A 392 -18.32 0.33 -4.42
N ALA A 393 -19.51 -0.06 -3.92
CA ALA A 393 -20.37 0.82 -3.15
C ALA A 393 -19.71 1.26 -1.83
N THR A 394 -19.06 0.34 -1.09
CA THR A 394 -18.32 0.69 0.13
C THR A 394 -17.21 1.69 -0.18
N ALA A 395 -16.40 1.45 -1.21
CA ALA A 395 -15.34 2.39 -1.61
C ALA A 395 -15.90 3.78 -1.99
N ALA A 396 -16.99 3.83 -2.77
CA ALA A 396 -17.65 5.07 -3.14
C ALA A 396 -18.25 5.81 -1.94
N ASN A 397 -18.84 5.09 -0.99
CA ASN A 397 -19.42 5.69 0.22
C ASN A 397 -18.32 6.30 1.10
N ILE A 398 -17.19 5.62 1.31
CA ILE A 398 -16.04 6.18 2.05
C ILE A 398 -15.56 7.48 1.37
N VAL A 399 -15.50 7.53 0.04
CA VAL A 399 -15.15 8.76 -0.68
C VAL A 399 -16.16 9.86 -0.39
N ARG A 400 -17.48 9.61 -0.49
CA ARG A 400 -18.53 10.62 -0.26
C ARG A 400 -18.50 11.17 1.17
N GLU A 401 -18.39 10.28 2.16
CA GLU A 401 -18.39 10.66 3.57
C GLU A 401 -17.12 11.42 4.00
N SER A 402 -16.00 11.18 3.31
CA SER A 402 -14.72 11.85 3.59
C SER A 402 -14.50 13.12 2.75
N LEU A 403 -15.39 13.42 1.79
CA LEU A 403 -15.25 14.62 0.96
C LEU A 403 -15.28 15.90 1.78
N VAL A 404 -14.49 16.90 1.36
CA VAL A 404 -14.56 18.26 1.90
C VAL A 404 -14.93 19.21 0.76
N VAL A 405 -15.95 20.03 1.01
CA VAL A 405 -16.46 21.01 0.05
C VAL A 405 -16.36 22.40 0.66
N HIS A 406 -15.85 23.36 -0.10
CA HIS A 406 -15.77 24.77 0.26
C HIS A 406 -16.30 25.64 -0.87
N GLY A 407 -16.96 26.75 -0.53
CA GLY A 407 -17.55 27.67 -1.49
C GLY A 407 -18.91 27.21 -2.03
N GLU A 408 -19.43 27.92 -3.04
CA GLU A 408 -20.74 27.66 -3.60
C GLU A 408 -20.69 26.61 -4.70
N ILE A 409 -21.48 25.55 -4.55
CA ILE A 409 -21.69 24.50 -5.55
C ILE A 409 -23.19 24.41 -5.92
N PRO A 410 -23.56 23.97 -7.14
CA PRO A 410 -22.68 23.58 -8.24
C PRO A 410 -21.98 24.75 -8.91
N LEU A 411 -20.86 24.43 -9.57
CA LEU A 411 -20.13 25.41 -10.37
C LEU A 411 -21.00 25.93 -11.52
N LEU A 412 -21.21 27.21 -11.57
CA LEU A 412 -22.04 27.83 -12.59
C LEU A 412 -21.39 27.70 -13.99
N PRO A 413 -22.21 27.40 -15.04
CA PRO A 413 -21.69 27.31 -16.40
C PRO A 413 -21.04 28.62 -16.84
N SER A 414 -19.84 28.53 -17.37
CA SER A 414 -19.11 29.65 -17.97
C SER A 414 -19.06 29.52 -19.49
N GLN A 415 -18.99 30.66 -20.19
CA GLN A 415 -18.80 30.70 -21.64
C GLN A 415 -17.38 31.10 -22.00
N GLY A 416 -16.89 30.65 -23.14
CA GLY A 416 -15.59 31.00 -23.66
C GLY A 416 -14.63 29.82 -23.77
N ASN A 417 -13.34 30.10 -23.80
CA ASN A 417 -12.30 29.08 -23.87
C ASN A 417 -11.94 28.61 -22.46
N LEU A 418 -12.56 27.53 -21.99
CA LEU A 418 -12.39 26.97 -20.64
C LEU A 418 -11.20 26.03 -20.60
N ARG A 419 -10.40 26.09 -19.52
CA ARG A 419 -9.21 25.26 -19.31
C ARG A 419 -9.39 24.29 -18.15
N ASN A 420 -9.16 23.00 -18.39
CA ASN A 420 -8.96 21.99 -17.37
C ASN A 420 -7.45 21.78 -17.18
N LEU A 421 -6.88 22.35 -16.13
CA LEU A 421 -5.46 22.27 -15.82
C LEU A 421 -5.23 21.21 -14.75
N ILE A 422 -4.61 20.09 -15.14
CA ILE A 422 -4.26 18.99 -14.25
C ILE A 422 -2.76 19.03 -13.93
N VAL A 423 -2.43 19.03 -12.64
CA VAL A 423 -1.06 18.92 -12.13
C VAL A 423 -0.90 17.56 -11.46
N VAL A 424 0.09 16.78 -11.89
CA VAL A 424 0.34 15.40 -11.44
C VAL A 424 1.84 15.13 -11.36
N ASP A 425 2.27 14.20 -10.47
CA ASP A 425 3.69 13.88 -10.25
C ASP A 425 4.38 13.27 -11.48
N ASP A 426 3.68 12.37 -12.20
CA ASP A 426 4.25 11.67 -13.35
C ASP A 426 3.11 11.17 -14.25
N THR A 427 2.92 11.83 -15.39
CA THR A 427 1.87 11.46 -16.35
C THR A 427 2.10 10.12 -17.02
N LEU A 428 3.35 9.68 -17.15
CA LEU A 428 3.71 8.44 -17.85
C LEU A 428 3.54 7.19 -16.97
N ASN A 429 3.60 7.36 -15.64
CA ASN A 429 3.44 6.28 -14.67
C ASN A 429 2.17 6.41 -13.81
N CYS A 430 1.16 7.07 -14.33
CA CYS A 430 -0.08 7.35 -13.63
C CYS A 430 -1.20 6.43 -14.13
N ASP A 431 -1.53 5.40 -13.37
CA ASP A 431 -2.54 4.40 -13.77
C ASP A 431 -3.99 4.90 -13.56
N PHE A 432 -4.20 6.10 -12.99
CA PHE A 432 -5.51 6.68 -12.71
C PHE A 432 -5.89 7.86 -13.62
N LEU A 433 -5.02 8.27 -14.54
CA LEU A 433 -5.29 9.32 -15.52
C LEU A 433 -5.07 8.81 -16.95
N ASP A 434 -6.16 8.66 -17.67
CA ASP A 434 -6.19 8.41 -19.10
C ASP A 434 -7.21 9.33 -19.79
N LYS A 435 -7.46 9.12 -21.07
CA LYS A 435 -8.40 9.92 -21.85
C LYS A 435 -9.87 9.76 -21.37
N GLN A 436 -10.18 8.68 -20.66
CA GLN A 436 -11.51 8.36 -20.16
C GLN A 436 -11.64 8.60 -18.66
N ALA A 437 -10.52 8.90 -17.97
CA ALA A 437 -10.53 9.23 -16.55
C ALA A 437 -11.53 10.38 -16.29
N PRO A 438 -12.34 10.30 -15.22
CA PRO A 438 -13.36 11.33 -14.92
C PRO A 438 -12.78 12.74 -14.84
N ALA A 439 -11.56 12.91 -14.31
CA ALA A 439 -10.86 14.20 -14.26
C ALA A 439 -10.61 14.82 -15.65
N VAL A 440 -10.60 14.01 -16.69
CA VAL A 440 -10.43 14.43 -18.09
C VAL A 440 -11.78 14.49 -18.81
N ALA A 441 -12.56 13.44 -18.71
CA ALA A 441 -13.78 13.26 -19.51
C ALA A 441 -14.94 14.16 -19.05
N LEU A 442 -15.18 14.31 -17.74
CA LEU A 442 -16.28 15.13 -17.23
C LEU A 442 -16.07 16.63 -17.52
N PRO A 443 -14.92 17.26 -17.23
CA PRO A 443 -14.71 18.66 -17.62
C PRO A 443 -14.82 18.88 -19.13
N LYS A 444 -14.40 17.92 -19.95
CA LYS A 444 -14.56 18.00 -21.41
C LYS A 444 -16.02 18.10 -21.84
N GLN A 445 -16.94 17.36 -21.18
CA GLN A 445 -18.38 17.44 -21.43
C GLN A 445 -18.95 18.84 -21.10
N HIS A 446 -18.31 19.56 -20.17
CA HIS A 446 -18.62 20.95 -19.80
C HIS A 446 -17.85 21.99 -20.62
N GLY A 447 -17.18 21.57 -21.72
CA GLY A 447 -16.50 22.49 -22.64
C GLY A 447 -15.06 22.86 -22.27
N TYR A 448 -14.49 22.24 -21.24
CA TYR A 448 -13.10 22.52 -20.84
C TYR A 448 -12.10 21.78 -21.76
N GLN A 449 -11.02 22.46 -22.08
CA GLN A 449 -9.88 21.89 -22.81
C GLN A 449 -8.79 21.43 -21.84
N LEU A 450 -8.29 20.22 -22.02
CA LEU A 450 -7.29 19.60 -21.17
C LEU A 450 -5.91 20.24 -21.38
N GLN A 451 -5.25 20.54 -20.26
CA GLN A 451 -3.82 20.81 -20.17
C GLN A 451 -3.24 20.00 -19.01
N LEU A 452 -2.17 19.21 -19.29
CA LEU A 452 -1.46 18.41 -18.29
C LEU A 452 -0.12 19.07 -17.96
N LEU A 453 0.24 19.07 -16.69
CA LEU A 453 1.54 19.51 -16.19
C LEU A 453 2.12 18.47 -15.26
N ASP A 454 3.38 18.10 -15.51
CA ASP A 454 4.21 17.31 -14.61
C ASP A 454 5.64 17.88 -14.56
N PRO A 455 6.53 17.41 -13.69
CA PRO A 455 7.90 17.91 -13.59
C PRO A 455 8.70 17.79 -14.89
N HIS A 456 8.37 16.82 -15.75
CA HIS A 456 9.07 16.60 -17.02
C HIS A 456 8.63 17.59 -18.10
N THR A 457 7.38 18.04 -18.06
CA THR A 457 6.86 19.06 -19.00
C THR A 457 7.22 20.49 -18.61
N THR A 458 7.57 20.73 -17.34
CA THR A 458 7.92 22.08 -16.83
C THR A 458 9.36 22.51 -17.10
N LEU A 459 10.22 21.63 -17.61
CA LEU A 459 11.62 21.91 -17.93
C LEU A 459 11.82 22.90 -19.10
N ILE A 460 10.76 23.35 -19.77
CA ILE A 460 10.83 24.38 -20.81
C ILE A 460 10.51 25.75 -20.19
N PRO A 461 11.53 26.60 -19.91
CA PRO A 461 11.28 27.93 -19.35
C PRO A 461 10.35 28.73 -20.27
N GLY A 462 9.24 29.20 -19.72
CA GLY A 462 8.27 30.06 -20.43
C GLY A 462 7.09 29.32 -21.09
N TRP A 463 7.03 27.99 -21.09
CA TRP A 463 5.98 27.25 -21.81
C TRP A 463 4.58 27.37 -21.18
N VAL A 464 4.51 27.50 -19.88
CA VAL A 464 3.23 27.55 -19.13
C VAL A 464 2.42 28.82 -19.37
N PHE A 465 3.05 29.92 -19.83
CA PHE A 465 2.42 31.24 -19.91
C PHE A 465 2.58 31.98 -21.23
N TYR A 466 3.21 31.38 -22.26
CA TYR A 466 3.49 32.02 -23.54
C TYR A 466 2.68 31.49 -24.73
N HIS A 467 1.37 31.27 -24.58
CA HIS A 467 0.53 31.48 -25.72
C HIS A 467 0.11 32.96 -25.73
N LYS A 468 0.68 33.71 -26.65
CA LYS A 468 0.21 35.02 -27.10
C LYS A 468 -1.16 34.88 -27.78
N SER A 469 -2.17 34.41 -27.07
CA SER A 469 -3.57 34.57 -27.46
C SER A 469 -4.13 35.69 -26.59
N GLY A 470 -4.50 36.78 -27.22
CA GLY A 470 -4.77 38.06 -26.61
C GLY A 470 -5.77 38.04 -25.45
N LEU A 471 -5.55 38.95 -24.54
CA LEU A 471 -6.43 39.79 -23.69
C LEU A 471 -7.71 39.20 -23.06
N ASN A 472 -8.08 37.95 -23.23
CA ASN A 472 -9.24 37.36 -22.57
C ASN A 472 -8.77 36.38 -21.49
N ALA A 473 -9.14 36.65 -20.24
CA ALA A 473 -8.98 35.73 -19.12
C ALA A 473 -9.52 34.33 -19.49
N GLN A 474 -8.74 33.28 -19.23
CA GLN A 474 -9.15 31.89 -19.51
C GLN A 474 -9.64 31.23 -18.22
N PRO A 475 -10.95 31.10 -18.02
CA PRO A 475 -11.47 30.44 -16.83
C PRO A 475 -10.91 29.04 -16.69
N THR A 476 -10.35 28.74 -15.51
CA THR A 476 -9.56 27.52 -15.27
C THR A 476 -10.13 26.72 -14.13
N LEU A 477 -10.45 25.46 -14.39
CA LEU A 477 -10.56 24.41 -13.39
C LEU A 477 -9.15 23.86 -13.10
N LEU A 478 -8.64 24.10 -11.89
CA LEU A 478 -7.35 23.55 -11.45
C LEU A 478 -7.59 22.25 -10.71
N GLN A 479 -6.97 21.17 -11.16
CA GLN A 479 -7.02 19.87 -10.52
C GLN A 479 -5.60 19.45 -10.08
N LEU A 480 -5.41 19.16 -8.79
CA LEU A 480 -4.12 18.83 -8.19
C LEU A 480 -4.13 17.39 -7.71
N PHE A 481 -3.29 16.54 -8.30
CA PHE A 481 -3.07 15.15 -7.89
C PHE A 481 -1.74 15.07 -7.13
N ILE A 482 -1.77 15.41 -5.84
CA ILE A 482 -0.57 15.47 -5.00
C ILE A 482 -0.82 14.72 -3.70
N ARG A 483 -0.04 13.66 -3.48
CA ARG A 483 0.01 12.91 -2.22
C ARG A 483 1.46 12.58 -1.88
N GLY A 484 1.74 12.29 -0.60
CA GLY A 484 3.02 11.69 -0.23
C GLY A 484 3.22 10.40 -1.00
N ASN A 485 4.38 10.24 -1.62
CA ASN A 485 4.70 9.07 -2.42
C ASN A 485 6.08 8.55 -2.01
N PRO A 486 6.17 7.31 -1.48
CA PRO A 486 7.45 6.65 -1.30
C PRO A 486 8.28 6.71 -2.58
N PHE A 487 9.58 6.93 -2.47
CA PHE A 487 10.57 7.12 -3.55
C PHE A 487 10.61 8.49 -4.22
N ARG A 488 9.59 9.35 -4.09
CA ARG A 488 9.55 10.65 -4.81
C ARG A 488 9.51 11.86 -3.89
N GLY A 489 9.15 11.66 -2.61
CA GLY A 489 8.88 12.76 -1.68
C GLY A 489 7.61 13.54 -2.09
N SER A 490 6.96 14.19 -1.14
CA SER A 490 5.77 15.03 -1.42
C SER A 490 6.12 16.40 -2.00
N ALA A 491 7.39 16.80 -1.94
CA ALA A 491 7.80 18.20 -2.04
C ALA A 491 7.90 18.75 -3.46
N GLY A 492 8.06 17.88 -4.48
CA GLY A 492 8.43 18.36 -5.83
C GLY A 492 7.37 19.21 -6.53
N LEU A 493 6.09 18.86 -6.38
CA LEU A 493 4.99 19.55 -7.05
C LEU A 493 4.31 20.62 -6.22
N THR A 494 4.44 20.61 -4.92
CA THR A 494 3.76 21.59 -4.05
C THR A 494 4.16 23.04 -4.39
N PRO A 495 5.45 23.39 -4.58
CA PRO A 495 5.84 24.73 -5.01
C PRO A 495 5.29 25.13 -6.38
N LEU A 496 5.26 24.20 -7.35
CA LEU A 496 4.67 24.44 -8.66
C LEU A 496 3.17 24.70 -8.56
N ALA A 497 2.45 23.87 -7.82
CA ALA A 497 1.01 24.02 -7.60
C ALA A 497 0.68 25.35 -6.91
N GLN A 498 1.46 25.76 -5.91
CA GLN A 498 1.31 27.05 -5.21
C GLN A 498 1.55 28.24 -6.16
N ASP A 499 2.59 28.21 -6.98
CA ASP A 499 2.89 29.26 -7.96
C ASP A 499 1.77 29.38 -9.00
N LEU A 500 1.27 28.25 -9.52
CA LEU A 500 0.15 28.21 -10.47
C LEU A 500 -1.13 28.78 -9.84
N PHE A 501 -1.48 28.31 -8.66
CA PHE A 501 -2.66 28.77 -7.92
C PHE A 501 -2.61 30.28 -7.71
N LYS A 502 -1.49 30.81 -7.20
CA LYS A 502 -1.30 32.25 -7.00
C LYS A 502 -1.47 33.04 -8.29
N LYS A 503 -0.84 32.61 -9.39
CA LYS A 503 -0.93 33.28 -10.69
C LYS A 503 -2.34 33.26 -11.27
N LEU A 504 -3.09 32.16 -11.08
CA LEU A 504 -4.48 32.06 -11.52
C LEU A 504 -5.40 32.98 -10.73
N LEU A 505 -5.15 33.16 -9.43
CA LEU A 505 -5.88 34.13 -8.60
C LEU A 505 -5.56 35.57 -8.99
N GLU A 506 -4.28 35.93 -9.16
CA GLU A 506 -3.85 37.28 -9.57
C GLU A 506 -4.47 37.70 -10.92
N LYS A 507 -4.68 36.76 -11.83
CA LYS A 507 -5.30 37.01 -13.14
C LYS A 507 -6.82 36.91 -13.15
N ALA A 508 -7.45 36.56 -12.02
CA ALA A 508 -8.87 36.23 -11.92
C ALA A 508 -9.29 35.12 -12.91
N GLU A 509 -8.41 34.14 -13.15
CA GLU A 509 -8.65 33.00 -14.05
C GLU A 509 -9.06 31.73 -13.30
N LEU A 510 -8.82 31.63 -11.98
CA LEU A 510 -9.25 30.45 -11.21
C LEU A 510 -10.76 30.42 -11.06
N GLN A 511 -11.39 29.41 -11.60
CA GLN A 511 -12.84 29.22 -11.56
C GLN A 511 -13.24 28.19 -10.47
N ALA A 512 -12.48 27.13 -10.33
CA ALA A 512 -12.65 26.11 -9.31
C ALA A 512 -11.33 25.39 -9.02
N LEU A 513 -11.23 24.83 -7.83
CA LEU A 513 -10.09 24.00 -7.38
C LEU A 513 -10.59 22.61 -7.01
N VAL A 514 -9.92 21.56 -7.49
CA VAL A 514 -10.10 20.19 -7.01
C VAL A 514 -8.76 19.63 -6.57
N ILE A 515 -8.71 19.07 -5.36
CA ILE A 515 -7.49 18.47 -4.79
C ILE A 515 -7.74 17.00 -4.53
N TYR A 516 -6.85 16.13 -5.01
CA TYR A 516 -6.87 14.68 -4.80
C TYR A 516 -5.58 14.25 -4.10
N GLY A 517 -5.70 13.71 -2.89
CA GLY A 517 -4.57 13.14 -2.15
C GLY A 517 -4.42 13.69 -0.74
N SER A 518 -3.36 14.46 -0.48
CA SER A 518 -3.00 14.88 0.88
C SER A 518 -3.90 15.99 1.44
N PRO A 519 -4.49 15.83 2.65
CA PRO A 519 -5.25 16.90 3.32
C PRO A 519 -4.37 18.09 3.70
N TYR A 520 -3.10 17.88 3.94
CA TYR A 520 -2.15 18.96 4.26
C TYR A 520 -1.95 19.92 3.10
N LEU A 521 -2.20 19.47 1.87
CA LEU A 521 -2.23 20.34 0.71
C LEU A 521 -3.47 21.24 0.74
N LEU A 522 -4.65 20.69 1.07
CA LEU A 522 -5.87 21.48 1.23
C LEU A 522 -5.68 22.61 2.26
N GLU A 523 -5.08 22.29 3.41
CA GLU A 523 -4.80 23.25 4.48
C GLU A 523 -3.90 24.41 4.03
N GLN A 524 -3.00 24.16 3.08
CA GLN A 524 -2.14 25.20 2.51
C GLN A 524 -2.87 26.13 1.52
N PHE A 525 -3.84 25.62 0.79
CA PHE A 525 -4.54 26.38 -0.26
C PHE A 525 -5.81 27.08 0.25
N LEU A 526 -6.56 26.43 1.14
CA LEU A 526 -7.86 26.90 1.60
C LEU A 526 -7.85 28.30 2.24
N PRO A 527 -6.87 28.70 3.07
CA PRO A 527 -6.81 30.04 3.65
C PRO A 527 -6.64 31.18 2.63
N HIS A 528 -6.15 30.84 1.43
CA HIS A 528 -5.91 31.81 0.35
C HIS A 528 -6.98 31.78 -0.73
N LEU A 529 -7.96 30.86 -0.63
CA LEU A 529 -9.01 30.71 -1.62
C LEU A 529 -10.16 31.70 -1.35
N PRO A 530 -10.54 32.53 -2.32
CA PRO A 530 -11.70 33.41 -2.19
C PRO A 530 -12.99 32.62 -1.92
N PRO A 531 -13.91 33.10 -1.05
CA PRO A 531 -15.13 32.36 -0.69
C PRO A 531 -16.06 32.01 -1.86
N ASN A 532 -16.00 32.77 -2.94
CA ASN A 532 -16.80 32.56 -4.14
C ASN A 532 -16.20 31.55 -5.12
N ILE A 533 -14.99 31.04 -4.86
CA ILE A 533 -14.36 30.00 -5.70
C ILE A 533 -14.57 28.66 -5.03
N PRO A 534 -15.31 27.72 -5.65
CA PRO A 534 -15.54 26.41 -5.07
C PRO A 534 -14.27 25.57 -5.06
N CYS A 535 -14.11 24.80 -3.96
CA CYS A 535 -13.07 23.80 -3.82
C CYS A 535 -13.69 22.47 -3.39
N VAL A 536 -13.27 21.38 -4.04
CA VAL A 536 -13.60 20.02 -3.64
C VAL A 536 -12.31 19.26 -3.35
N PHE A 537 -12.23 18.62 -2.18
CA PHE A 537 -11.10 17.80 -1.79
C PHE A 537 -11.52 16.35 -1.61
N SER A 538 -10.72 15.42 -2.15
CA SER A 538 -10.83 13.99 -1.94
C SER A 538 -9.49 13.38 -1.55
N TYR A 539 -9.48 12.49 -0.58
CA TYR A 539 -8.27 11.71 -0.21
C TYR A 539 -7.83 10.77 -1.35
N GLY A 540 -8.79 10.24 -2.12
CA GLY A 540 -8.53 9.29 -3.19
C GLY A 540 -8.18 9.95 -4.51
N GLN A 541 -7.28 9.32 -5.28
CA GLN A 541 -6.91 9.72 -6.66
C GLN A 541 -7.52 8.82 -7.73
N MET A 542 -8.09 7.66 -7.33
CA MET A 542 -8.67 6.68 -8.24
C MET A 542 -9.90 7.23 -9.00
N PRO A 543 -10.28 6.63 -10.14
CA PRO A 543 -11.36 7.12 -11.00
C PRO A 543 -12.69 7.36 -10.28
N ALA A 544 -13.06 6.51 -9.31
CA ALA A 544 -14.29 6.69 -8.52
C ALA A 544 -14.25 7.99 -7.70
N ALA A 545 -13.11 8.33 -7.08
CA ALA A 545 -12.94 9.58 -6.34
C ALA A 545 -12.99 10.80 -7.24
N GLN A 546 -12.40 10.73 -8.43
CA GLN A 546 -12.48 11.78 -9.45
C GLN A 546 -13.92 12.04 -9.89
N ALA A 547 -14.67 10.96 -10.19
CA ALA A 547 -16.06 11.06 -10.60
C ALA A 547 -16.89 11.73 -9.51
N ILE A 548 -16.83 11.25 -8.27
CA ILE A 548 -17.63 11.77 -7.15
C ILE A 548 -17.29 13.24 -6.88
N ALA A 549 -16.00 13.62 -6.86
CA ALA A 549 -15.59 15.00 -6.62
C ALA A 549 -16.12 15.96 -7.71
N LEU A 550 -16.06 15.54 -8.97
CA LEU A 550 -16.51 16.38 -10.10
C LEU A 550 -18.04 16.39 -10.25
N GLU A 551 -18.73 15.30 -9.92
CA GLU A 551 -20.20 15.28 -9.83
C GLU A 551 -20.70 16.29 -8.79
N VAL A 552 -20.07 16.34 -7.63
CA VAL A 552 -20.36 17.34 -6.60
C VAL A 552 -20.06 18.75 -7.11
N LEU A 553 -18.92 18.95 -7.76
CA LEU A 553 -18.53 20.25 -8.29
C LEU A 553 -19.50 20.78 -9.36
N PHE A 554 -19.91 19.92 -10.32
CA PHE A 554 -20.76 20.32 -11.45
C PHE A 554 -22.27 20.19 -11.18
N GLY A 555 -22.67 19.57 -10.07
CA GLY A 555 -24.08 19.33 -9.74
C GLY A 555 -24.77 18.36 -10.70
N SER A 556 -24.01 17.47 -11.32
CA SER A 556 -24.55 16.44 -12.20
C SER A 556 -25.13 15.29 -11.36
N PRO A 557 -26.25 14.66 -11.78
CA PRO A 557 -26.75 13.48 -11.09
C PRO A 557 -25.75 12.33 -11.23
N THR A 558 -25.55 11.58 -10.15
CA THR A 558 -24.71 10.39 -10.08
C THR A 558 -24.88 9.50 -11.29
N LEU A 559 -23.85 9.38 -12.12
CA LEU A 559 -23.73 8.24 -13.02
C LEU A 559 -23.74 6.99 -12.14
N SER A 560 -24.74 6.14 -12.29
CA SER A 560 -24.73 4.80 -11.70
C SER A 560 -23.53 4.05 -12.27
N ILE A 561 -22.48 3.92 -11.45
CA ILE A 561 -21.27 3.14 -11.74
C ILE A 561 -21.61 1.66 -11.63
#